data_104648b9acf39e084e51fda7fbede042
#
_entry.id   104648b9acf39e084e51fda7fbede042
#
_cell.length_a   1.000
_cell.length_b   1.000
_cell.length_c   1.000
_cell.angle_alpha   90.00
_cell.angle_beta   90.00
_cell.angle_gamma   90.00
#
_symmetry.space_group_name_H-M   'P 1'
#
loop_
_entity.id
_entity.type
_entity.pdbx_description
1 polymer ?
#
loop_
_entity_poly.entity_id
_entity_poly.type
_entity_poly.pdbx_seq_one_letter_code
_entity_poly.pdbx_strand_id
1 'polypeptide(L)'
;FLEEKRIRFTVTREPGGTEIAERIRELLLSETTEMMDGLTELLLMFAARNQHLTRKILPELDQGLWVVSDRFTDASYAYQAFGRSIAIEKVDTLRRLVQDGFNPDLTLLLDVEPDVSRGRISDRELDRIEKENLEFYQRVRAGYLDLAEKLERIKLIDASKNLESVGSEIRRHMSEFISSLNHDSAIADR
;
A
#
# COMPACT_ATOMS: atom_id res chain seq x y z
N PHE A 1 15.00 -3.46 -11.80
CA PHE A 1 14.27 -2.98 -12.98
C PHE A 1 14.39 -1.46 -13.15
N LEU A 2 14.03 -0.65 -12.15
CA LEU A 2 14.15 0.83 -12.23
C LEU A 2 15.60 1.27 -12.41
N GLU A 3 16.54 0.64 -11.72
CA GLU A 3 17.99 0.85 -11.91
C GLU A 3 18.44 0.54 -13.32
N GLU A 4 18.01 -0.59 -13.88
CA GLU A 4 18.27 -1.01 -15.26
C GLU A 4 17.77 0.06 -16.28
N LYS A 5 16.65 0.72 -15.95
CA LYS A 5 16.06 1.81 -16.72
C LYS A 5 16.67 3.18 -16.42
N ARG A 6 17.62 3.27 -15.48
CA ARG A 6 18.24 4.52 -14.98
C ARG A 6 17.22 5.53 -14.45
N ILE A 7 16.11 5.04 -13.89
CA ILE A 7 15.11 5.87 -13.23
C ILE A 7 15.54 6.05 -11.78
N ARG A 8 15.66 7.29 -11.34
CA ARG A 8 15.98 7.61 -9.94
C ARG A 8 14.76 7.33 -9.08
N PHE A 9 14.90 6.60 -8.00
CA PHE A 9 13.80 6.24 -7.12
C PHE A 9 14.24 6.13 -5.66
N THR A 10 13.25 6.18 -4.78
CA THR A 10 13.36 5.84 -3.36
C THR A 10 12.36 4.75 -3.01
N VAL A 11 12.66 3.99 -1.96
CA VAL A 11 11.78 2.95 -1.43
C VAL A 11 11.34 3.34 -0.03
N THR A 12 10.07 3.15 0.26
CA THR A 12 9.47 3.45 1.56
C THR A 12 8.35 2.47 1.89
N ARG A 13 7.67 2.64 3.02
CA ARG A 13 6.55 1.78 3.43
C ARG A 13 5.56 2.51 4.33
N GLU A 14 4.34 1.99 4.44
CA GLU A 14 3.34 2.43 5.40
C GLU A 14 2.82 1.29 6.29
N PRO A 15 2.48 1.62 7.55
CA PRO A 15 2.80 2.85 8.26
C PRO A 15 4.31 2.94 8.51
N GLY A 16 4.88 4.17 8.45
CA GLY A 16 6.33 4.39 8.65
C GLY A 16 6.93 5.40 7.68
N GLY A 17 8.22 5.26 7.40
CA GLY A 17 8.96 6.05 6.42
C GLY A 17 9.52 7.40 6.92
N THR A 18 9.14 7.86 8.12
CA THR A 18 9.69 9.03 8.81
C THR A 18 9.76 8.76 10.30
N GLU A 19 10.57 9.49 11.06
CA GLU A 19 10.77 9.25 12.50
C GLU A 19 9.45 9.19 13.28
N ILE A 20 8.56 10.17 13.09
CA ILE A 20 7.26 10.21 13.79
C ILE A 20 6.37 9.06 13.30
N ALA A 21 6.32 8.80 12.00
CA ALA A 21 5.52 7.73 11.44
C ALA A 21 6.01 6.34 11.90
N GLU A 22 7.31 6.14 12.12
CA GLU A 22 7.85 4.90 12.70
C GLU A 22 7.41 4.73 14.18
N ARG A 23 7.38 5.79 14.97
CA ARG A 23 6.85 5.72 16.36
C ARG A 23 5.36 5.37 16.39
N ILE A 24 4.59 5.91 15.43
CA ILE A 24 3.17 5.52 15.28
C ILE A 24 3.06 4.05 14.85
N ARG A 25 3.94 3.59 13.94
CA ARG A 25 4.02 2.18 13.55
C ARG A 25 4.29 1.28 14.75
N GLU A 26 5.25 1.62 15.60
CA GLU A 26 5.55 0.87 16.82
C GLU A 26 4.30 0.73 17.70
N LEU A 27 3.56 1.83 17.93
CA LEU A 27 2.31 1.80 18.67
C LEU A 27 1.25 0.92 18.00
N LEU A 28 1.10 1.00 16.68
CA LEU A 28 0.12 0.22 15.91
C LEU A 28 0.38 -1.29 15.94
N LEU A 29 1.64 -1.68 15.93
CA LEU A 29 2.05 -3.09 15.78
C LEU A 29 2.37 -3.78 17.12
N SER A 30 2.66 -3.00 18.18
CA SER A 30 2.95 -3.55 19.51
C SER A 30 1.71 -4.18 20.14
N GLU A 31 1.96 -5.22 20.93
CA GLU A 31 0.93 -5.76 21.83
C GLU A 31 0.79 -4.86 23.06
N THR A 32 -0.44 -4.56 23.40
CA THR A 32 -0.80 -3.80 24.58
C THR A 32 -1.81 -4.60 25.42
N THR A 33 -1.88 -4.32 26.73
CA THR A 33 -2.89 -4.91 27.61
C THR A 33 -4.32 -4.43 27.31
N GLU A 34 -4.43 -3.24 26.70
CA GLU A 34 -5.67 -2.65 26.23
C GLU A 34 -5.84 -2.97 24.74
N MET A 35 -7.03 -3.37 24.34
CA MET A 35 -7.36 -3.61 22.93
C MET A 35 -7.54 -2.29 22.19
N MET A 36 -6.79 -2.08 21.12
CA MET A 36 -6.92 -0.89 20.28
C MET A 36 -8.26 -0.91 19.52
N ASP A 37 -9.07 0.14 19.69
CA ASP A 37 -10.30 0.33 18.93
C ASP A 37 -9.99 0.53 17.43
N GLY A 38 -10.87 0.01 16.57
CA GLY A 38 -10.65 0.05 15.12
C GLY A 38 -10.59 1.48 14.56
N LEU A 39 -11.37 2.42 15.10
CA LEU A 39 -11.31 3.83 14.67
C LEU A 39 -10.00 4.49 15.14
N THR A 40 -9.50 4.15 16.33
CA THR A 40 -8.20 4.59 16.81
C THR A 40 -7.09 4.07 15.88
N GLU A 41 -7.13 2.79 15.48
CA GLU A 41 -6.20 2.21 14.49
C GLU A 41 -6.24 3.00 13.18
N LEU A 42 -7.43 3.28 12.64
CA LEU A 42 -7.60 4.05 11.40
C LEU A 42 -7.03 5.47 11.52
N LEU A 43 -7.30 6.17 12.63
CA LEU A 43 -6.79 7.52 12.86
C LEU A 43 -5.26 7.55 12.95
N LEU A 44 -4.65 6.59 13.62
CA LEU A 44 -3.19 6.46 13.70
C LEU A 44 -2.57 6.13 12.33
N MET A 45 -3.21 5.26 11.51
CA MET A 45 -2.77 5.00 10.15
C MET A 45 -2.72 6.27 9.31
N PHE A 46 -3.75 7.10 9.39
CA PHE A 46 -3.79 8.36 8.65
C PHE A 46 -2.88 9.45 9.23
N ALA A 47 -2.64 9.47 10.54
CA ALA A 47 -1.65 10.34 11.15
C ALA A 47 -0.22 10.02 10.67
N ALA A 48 0.14 8.73 10.63
CA ALA A 48 1.42 8.28 10.08
C ALA A 48 1.54 8.63 8.58
N ARG A 49 0.47 8.41 7.81
CA ARG A 49 0.42 8.74 6.38
C ARG A 49 0.59 10.22 6.11
N ASN A 50 -0.08 11.09 6.86
CA ASN A 50 0.10 12.53 6.72
C ASN A 50 1.55 12.95 6.92
N GLN A 51 2.19 12.43 7.96
CA GLN A 51 3.60 12.72 8.24
C GLN A 51 4.52 12.18 7.14
N HIS A 52 4.25 10.97 6.67
CA HIS A 52 5.01 10.32 5.60
C HIS A 52 4.86 11.06 4.26
N LEU A 53 3.63 11.40 3.88
CA LEU A 53 3.33 12.14 2.65
C LEU A 53 4.02 13.51 2.64
N THR A 54 3.86 14.29 3.70
CA THR A 54 4.35 15.68 3.75
C THR A 54 5.86 15.79 3.96
N ARG A 55 6.50 14.81 4.62
CA ARG A 55 7.91 14.90 4.98
C ARG A 55 8.84 14.02 4.14
N LYS A 56 8.27 13.09 3.37
CA LYS A 56 9.08 12.20 2.52
C LYS A 56 8.54 12.14 1.10
N ILE A 57 7.32 11.64 0.89
CA ILE A 57 6.84 11.33 -0.46
C ILE A 57 6.82 12.58 -1.35
N LEU A 58 6.10 13.64 -0.95
CA LEU A 58 6.00 14.85 -1.76
C LEU A 58 7.37 15.53 -1.99
N PRO A 59 8.23 15.73 -0.98
CA PRO A 59 9.56 16.29 -1.20
C PRO A 59 10.46 15.46 -2.14
N GLU A 60 10.33 14.14 -2.14
CA GLU A 60 11.11 13.28 -3.04
C GLU A 60 10.57 13.32 -4.47
N LEU A 61 9.25 13.35 -4.64
CA LEU A 61 8.62 13.57 -5.95
C LEU A 61 8.99 14.95 -6.54
N ASP A 62 9.02 16.01 -5.72
CA ASP A 62 9.43 17.36 -6.15
C ASP A 62 10.89 17.41 -6.63
N GLN A 63 11.73 16.48 -6.16
CA GLN A 63 13.11 16.30 -6.65
C GLN A 63 13.20 15.43 -7.92
N GLY A 64 12.06 15.00 -8.46
CA GLY A 64 11.97 14.15 -9.63
C GLY A 64 12.38 12.69 -9.37
N LEU A 65 12.28 12.22 -8.11
CA LEU A 65 12.43 10.81 -7.80
C LEU A 65 11.09 10.09 -7.95
N TRP A 66 11.14 8.85 -8.36
CA TRP A 66 10.01 7.93 -8.22
C TRP A 66 9.95 7.43 -6.77
N VAL A 67 8.75 7.31 -6.24
CA VAL A 67 8.55 6.76 -4.89
C VAL A 67 7.87 5.39 -5.00
N VAL A 68 8.56 4.36 -4.54
CA VAL A 68 8.01 3.00 -4.42
C VAL A 68 7.64 2.76 -2.97
N SER A 69 6.35 2.64 -2.68
CA SER A 69 5.85 2.41 -1.33
C SER A 69 5.28 1.00 -1.16
N ASP A 70 5.78 0.28 -0.16
CA ASP A 70 5.09 -0.92 0.33
C ASP A 70 3.87 -0.47 1.13
N ARG A 71 2.69 -0.66 0.55
CA ARG A 71 1.38 -0.17 1.00
C ARG A 71 1.22 1.35 0.88
N PHE A 72 -0.03 1.75 0.76
CA PHE A 72 -0.52 3.13 0.84
C PHE A 72 -2.01 3.09 1.21
N THR A 73 -2.81 4.04 0.76
CA THR A 73 -4.22 4.20 1.15
C THR A 73 -5.09 2.97 0.86
N ASP A 74 -4.83 2.25 -0.22
CA ASP A 74 -5.56 1.02 -0.57
C ASP A 74 -5.52 0.00 0.57
N ALA A 75 -4.40 -0.05 1.32
CA ALA A 75 -4.29 -0.87 2.53
C ALA A 75 -5.28 -0.44 3.62
N SER A 76 -5.57 0.85 3.78
CA SER A 76 -6.54 1.31 4.79
C SER A 76 -7.97 0.92 4.42
N TYR A 77 -8.33 0.95 3.14
CA TYR A 77 -9.61 0.38 2.71
C TYR A 77 -9.68 -1.12 3.00
N ALA A 78 -8.69 -1.88 2.58
CA ALA A 78 -8.67 -3.32 2.77
C ALA A 78 -8.68 -3.72 4.26
N TYR A 79 -7.79 -3.16 5.07
CA TYR A 79 -7.62 -3.56 6.47
C TYR A 79 -8.66 -2.94 7.39
N GLN A 80 -8.90 -1.62 7.32
CA GLN A 80 -9.78 -0.94 8.25
C GLN A 80 -11.24 -0.97 7.78
N ALA A 81 -11.54 -0.70 6.51
CA ALA A 81 -12.93 -0.77 6.07
C ALA A 81 -13.41 -2.22 5.96
N PHE A 82 -12.74 -3.07 5.19
CA PHE A 82 -13.19 -4.46 5.03
C PHE A 82 -12.79 -5.34 6.21
N GLY A 83 -11.53 -5.35 6.62
CA GLY A 83 -11.01 -6.19 7.70
C GLY A 83 -11.67 -5.88 9.05
N ARG A 84 -11.67 -4.61 9.49
CA ARG A 84 -12.27 -4.11 10.75
C ARG A 84 -13.75 -3.76 10.63
N SER A 85 -14.33 -3.82 9.44
CA SER A 85 -15.73 -3.42 9.18
C SER A 85 -16.03 -1.97 9.56
N ILE A 86 -15.07 -1.06 9.38
CA ILE A 86 -15.27 0.36 9.54
C ILE A 86 -15.99 0.91 8.30
N ALA A 87 -16.96 1.79 8.49
CA ALA A 87 -17.68 2.43 7.39
C ALA A 87 -16.72 3.13 6.42
N ILE A 88 -16.86 2.84 5.12
CA ILE A 88 -15.98 3.34 4.04
C ILE A 88 -15.93 4.87 4.05
N GLU A 89 -17.02 5.54 4.36
CA GLU A 89 -17.13 7.00 4.43
C GLU A 89 -16.17 7.63 5.45
N LYS A 90 -15.79 6.90 6.50
CA LYS A 90 -14.78 7.36 7.46
C LYS A 90 -13.38 7.33 6.83
N VAL A 91 -13.06 6.27 6.09
CA VAL A 91 -11.80 6.17 5.35
C VAL A 91 -11.74 7.26 4.28
N ASP A 92 -12.80 7.46 3.52
CA ASP A 92 -12.93 8.51 2.51
C ASP A 92 -12.73 9.92 3.09
N THR A 93 -13.30 10.16 4.27
CA THR A 93 -13.16 11.45 4.95
C THR A 93 -11.71 11.74 5.33
N LEU A 94 -11.03 10.76 5.93
CA LEU A 94 -9.61 10.90 6.29
C LEU A 94 -8.71 10.97 5.06
N ARG A 95 -9.02 10.20 4.02
CA ARG A 95 -8.29 10.27 2.75
C ARG A 95 -8.38 11.67 2.14
N ARG A 96 -9.57 12.25 2.04
CA ARG A 96 -9.74 13.63 1.54
C ARG A 96 -8.98 14.65 2.38
N LEU A 97 -9.05 14.53 3.71
CA LEU A 97 -8.37 15.44 4.62
C LEU A 97 -6.84 15.38 4.49
N VAL A 98 -6.28 14.17 4.37
CA VAL A 98 -4.83 13.93 4.45
C VAL A 98 -4.15 14.01 3.08
N GLN A 99 -4.82 13.56 2.02
CA GLN A 99 -4.19 13.37 0.71
C GLN A 99 -4.59 14.42 -0.33
N ASP A 100 -5.68 15.15 -0.10
CA ASP A 100 -6.17 16.21 -1.01
C ASP A 100 -6.12 15.81 -2.50
N GLY A 101 -6.63 14.62 -2.80
CA GLY A 101 -6.65 14.06 -4.15
C GLY A 101 -5.38 13.28 -4.56
N PHE A 102 -4.28 13.36 -3.80
CA PHE A 102 -3.07 12.59 -4.09
C PHE A 102 -3.34 11.08 -4.04
N ASN A 103 -2.89 10.36 -5.06
CA ASN A 103 -3.01 8.91 -5.18
C ASN A 103 -1.76 8.33 -5.85
N PRO A 104 -1.46 7.04 -5.66
CA PRO A 104 -0.48 6.36 -6.48
C PRO A 104 -0.89 6.35 -7.96
N ASP A 105 0.08 6.51 -8.85
CA ASP A 105 -0.16 6.42 -10.31
C ASP A 105 -0.33 4.96 -10.74
N LEU A 106 0.34 4.04 -10.07
CA LEU A 106 0.27 2.59 -10.29
C LEU A 106 0.30 1.85 -8.96
N THR A 107 -0.56 0.86 -8.80
CA THR A 107 -0.52 -0.11 -7.70
C THR A 107 -0.37 -1.52 -8.27
N LEU A 108 0.63 -2.25 -7.83
CA LEU A 108 0.81 -3.66 -8.12
C LEU A 108 0.26 -4.47 -6.94
N LEU A 109 -0.91 -5.07 -7.13
CA LEU A 109 -1.55 -5.89 -6.09
C LEU A 109 -1.12 -7.34 -6.25
N LEU A 110 -0.28 -7.82 -5.32
CA LEU A 110 0.16 -9.21 -5.25
C LEU A 110 -0.90 -10.04 -4.53
N ASP A 111 -1.77 -10.71 -5.29
CA ASP A 111 -2.85 -11.53 -4.73
C ASP A 111 -2.40 -12.96 -4.45
N VAL A 112 -2.72 -13.43 -3.26
CA VAL A 112 -2.55 -14.82 -2.84
C VAL A 112 -3.61 -15.19 -1.81
N GLU A 113 -4.05 -16.46 -1.82
CA GLU A 113 -4.93 -16.96 -0.78
C GLU A 113 -4.31 -16.82 0.62
N PRO A 114 -5.08 -16.33 1.63
CA PRO A 114 -4.55 -16.08 2.97
C PRO A 114 -3.88 -17.29 3.62
N ASP A 115 -4.40 -18.50 3.39
CA ASP A 115 -3.82 -19.76 3.90
C ASP A 115 -2.42 -20.01 3.31
N VAL A 116 -2.25 -19.74 2.00
CA VAL A 116 -0.96 -19.88 1.33
C VAL A 116 0.02 -18.83 1.86
N SER A 117 -0.44 -17.59 2.06
CA SER A 117 0.39 -16.52 2.62
C SER A 117 0.87 -16.85 4.02
N ARG A 118 -0.02 -17.34 4.89
CA ARG A 118 0.34 -17.77 6.25
C ARG A 118 1.42 -18.87 6.25
N GLY A 119 1.33 -19.83 5.35
CA GLY A 119 2.34 -20.90 5.22
C GLY A 119 3.72 -20.39 4.80
N ARG A 120 3.80 -19.19 4.23
CA ARG A 120 5.08 -18.57 3.82
C ARG A 120 5.72 -17.71 4.92
N ILE A 121 4.95 -17.32 5.93
CA ILE A 121 5.43 -16.56 7.09
C ILE A 121 5.87 -17.61 8.14
N SER A 122 7.11 -18.09 8.06
CA SER A 122 7.69 -18.98 9.05
C SER A 122 8.74 -18.25 9.87
N ASP A 123 8.91 -18.66 11.11
CA ASP A 123 10.07 -18.40 11.97
C ASP A 123 10.30 -16.98 12.52
N ARG A 124 9.32 -16.08 12.48
CA ARG A 124 9.40 -14.80 13.19
C ARG A 124 8.18 -14.55 14.08
N GLU A 125 8.37 -13.74 15.08
CA GLU A 125 7.28 -13.25 15.91
C GLU A 125 6.31 -12.40 15.07
N LEU A 126 5.01 -12.73 15.17
CA LEU A 126 3.95 -12.01 14.45
C LEU A 126 3.57 -10.75 15.21
N ASP A 127 3.35 -9.66 14.50
CA ASP A 127 2.82 -8.44 15.10
C ASP A 127 1.31 -8.56 15.42
N ARG A 128 0.77 -7.54 16.09
CA ARG A 128 -0.65 -7.48 16.51
C ARG A 128 -1.63 -7.70 15.36
N ILE A 129 -1.36 -7.15 14.18
CA ILE A 129 -2.23 -7.28 13.01
C ILE A 129 -2.06 -8.67 12.39
N GLU A 130 -0.83 -9.17 12.32
CA GLU A 130 -0.54 -10.50 11.77
C GLU A 130 -1.13 -11.65 12.59
N LYS A 131 -1.44 -11.42 13.86
CA LYS A 131 -2.13 -12.38 14.74
C LYS A 131 -3.64 -12.48 14.51
N GLU A 132 -4.22 -11.65 13.64
CA GLU A 132 -5.64 -11.72 13.30
C GLU A 132 -6.01 -13.07 12.67
N ASN A 133 -7.28 -13.44 12.79
CA ASN A 133 -7.78 -14.72 12.30
C ASN A 133 -7.88 -14.76 10.75
N LEU A 134 -8.10 -15.96 10.22
CA LEU A 134 -8.22 -16.18 8.78
C LEU A 134 -9.37 -15.36 8.16
N GLU A 135 -10.49 -15.27 8.84
CA GLU A 135 -11.68 -14.56 8.37
C GLU A 135 -11.39 -13.05 8.18
N PHE A 136 -10.58 -12.47 9.06
CA PHE A 136 -10.11 -11.09 8.90
C PHE A 136 -9.34 -10.94 7.58
N TYR A 137 -8.38 -11.83 7.32
CA TYR A 137 -7.58 -11.77 6.10
C TYR A 137 -8.38 -12.07 4.82
N GLN A 138 -9.39 -12.91 4.90
CA GLN A 138 -10.33 -13.13 3.79
C GLN A 138 -11.09 -11.85 3.46
N ARG A 139 -11.55 -11.10 4.48
CA ARG A 139 -12.18 -9.78 4.26
C ARG A 139 -11.19 -8.75 3.72
N VAL A 140 -9.96 -8.71 4.24
CA VAL A 140 -8.89 -7.83 3.71
C VAL A 140 -8.65 -8.10 2.23
N ARG A 141 -8.47 -9.37 1.84
CA ARG A 141 -8.30 -9.76 0.45
C ARG A 141 -9.49 -9.33 -0.41
N ALA A 142 -10.72 -9.60 0.05
CA ALA A 142 -11.93 -9.17 -0.66
C ALA A 142 -11.93 -7.64 -0.88
N GLY A 143 -11.50 -6.85 0.10
CA GLY A 143 -11.36 -5.40 -0.02
C GLY A 143 -10.34 -4.98 -1.08
N TYR A 144 -9.20 -5.64 -1.15
CA TYR A 144 -8.21 -5.36 -2.21
C TYR A 144 -8.72 -5.73 -3.60
N LEU A 145 -9.42 -6.86 -3.74
CA LEU A 145 -9.99 -7.28 -5.01
C LEU A 145 -11.11 -6.33 -5.48
N ASP A 146 -11.98 -5.89 -4.57
CA ASP A 146 -13.00 -4.89 -4.85
C ASP A 146 -12.39 -3.55 -5.36
N LEU A 147 -11.28 -3.12 -4.77
CA LEU A 147 -10.55 -1.95 -5.25
C LEU A 147 -9.92 -2.18 -6.63
N ALA A 148 -9.37 -3.36 -6.88
CA ALA A 148 -8.76 -3.69 -8.16
C ALA A 148 -9.78 -3.74 -9.32
N GLU A 149 -11.02 -4.13 -9.04
CA GLU A 149 -12.12 -4.07 -10.01
C GLU A 149 -12.54 -2.63 -10.35
N LYS A 150 -12.43 -1.70 -9.39
CA LYS A 150 -12.93 -0.33 -9.52
C LYS A 150 -11.88 0.67 -10.01
N LEU A 151 -10.59 0.38 -9.79
CA LEU A 151 -9.51 1.34 -10.00
C LEU A 151 -8.50 0.81 -11.03
N GLU A 152 -8.52 1.36 -12.24
CA GLU A 152 -7.65 0.95 -13.34
C GLU A 152 -6.16 1.02 -13.02
N ARG A 153 -5.75 1.91 -12.09
CA ARG A 153 -4.36 2.01 -11.64
C ARG A 153 -3.87 0.80 -10.86
N ILE A 154 -4.78 -0.08 -10.39
CA ILE A 154 -4.42 -1.30 -9.66
C ILE A 154 -4.31 -2.46 -10.65
N LYS A 155 -3.12 -3.06 -10.72
CA LYS A 155 -2.84 -4.23 -11.55
C LYS A 155 -2.72 -5.45 -10.64
N LEU A 156 -3.64 -6.41 -10.86
CA LEU A 156 -3.68 -7.67 -10.12
C LEU A 156 -2.61 -8.63 -10.65
N ILE A 157 -1.81 -9.18 -9.74
CA ILE A 157 -0.73 -10.12 -10.03
C ILE A 157 -0.94 -11.37 -9.19
N ASP A 158 -1.02 -12.52 -9.83
CA ASP A 158 -1.15 -13.81 -9.16
C ASP A 158 0.17 -14.20 -8.48
N ALA A 159 0.25 -13.92 -7.16
CA ALA A 159 1.40 -14.21 -6.33
C ALA A 159 1.42 -15.67 -5.80
N SER A 160 0.49 -16.53 -6.23
CA SER A 160 0.58 -17.98 -5.98
C SER A 160 1.66 -18.66 -6.81
N LYS A 161 2.02 -18.07 -7.95
CA LYS A 161 3.06 -18.53 -8.86
C LYS A 161 4.47 -18.46 -8.25
N ASN A 162 5.45 -19.02 -8.96
CA ASN A 162 6.86 -18.91 -8.58
C ASN A 162 7.37 -17.47 -8.73
N LEU A 163 8.47 -17.15 -8.04
CA LEU A 163 9.04 -15.81 -7.97
C LEU A 163 9.42 -15.24 -9.36
N GLU A 164 9.89 -16.08 -10.27
CA GLU A 164 10.28 -15.67 -11.62
C GLU A 164 9.05 -15.20 -12.44
N SER A 165 7.96 -15.96 -12.38
CA SER A 165 6.70 -15.61 -13.04
C SER A 165 6.12 -14.31 -12.50
N VAL A 166 6.06 -14.16 -11.16
CA VAL A 166 5.61 -12.95 -10.49
C VAL A 166 6.48 -11.75 -10.90
N GLY A 167 7.81 -11.92 -10.85
CA GLY A 167 8.75 -10.89 -11.26
C GLY A 167 8.59 -10.46 -12.73
N SER A 168 8.33 -11.41 -13.62
CA SER A 168 8.09 -11.13 -15.04
C SER A 168 6.80 -10.32 -15.26
N GLU A 169 5.74 -10.65 -14.52
CA GLU A 169 4.46 -9.93 -14.59
C GLU A 169 4.57 -8.50 -14.04
N ILE A 170 5.28 -8.32 -12.92
CA ILE A 170 5.65 -6.99 -12.39
C ILE A 170 6.39 -6.17 -13.45
N ARG A 171 7.44 -6.73 -14.08
CA ARG A 171 8.22 -6.05 -15.11
C ARG A 171 7.38 -5.66 -16.32
N ARG A 172 6.43 -6.48 -16.72
CA ARG A 172 5.49 -6.19 -17.81
C ARG A 172 4.65 -4.95 -17.50
N HIS A 173 3.95 -4.94 -16.36
CA HIS A 173 3.12 -3.81 -15.96
C HIS A 173 3.92 -2.52 -15.77
N MET A 174 5.11 -2.61 -15.19
CA MET A 174 6.01 -1.46 -15.06
C MET A 174 6.46 -0.92 -16.42
N SER A 175 6.74 -1.80 -17.39
CA SER A 175 7.13 -1.38 -18.74
C SER A 175 5.98 -0.70 -19.49
N GLU A 176 4.78 -1.24 -19.37
CA GLU A 176 3.56 -0.65 -19.93
C GLU A 176 3.31 0.76 -19.35
N PHE A 177 3.43 0.90 -18.01
CA PHE A 177 3.26 2.17 -17.32
C PHE A 177 4.31 3.21 -17.75
N ILE A 178 5.59 2.85 -17.82
CA ILE A 178 6.65 3.77 -18.31
C ILE A 178 6.37 4.20 -19.74
N SER A 179 5.89 3.29 -20.58
CA SER A 179 5.58 3.60 -21.99
C SER A 179 4.41 4.58 -22.12
N SER A 180 3.39 4.48 -21.26
CA SER A 180 2.26 5.43 -21.25
C SER A 180 2.70 6.84 -20.86
N LEU A 181 3.55 7.00 -19.85
CA LEU A 181 4.09 8.31 -19.45
C LEU A 181 4.87 9.01 -20.56
N ASN A 182 5.66 8.26 -21.33
CA ASN A 182 6.40 8.81 -22.46
C ASN A 182 5.48 9.26 -23.62
N HIS A 183 4.33 8.61 -23.78
CA HIS A 183 3.35 8.97 -24.80
C HIS A 183 2.63 10.27 -24.46
N ASP A 184 2.24 10.42 -23.19
CA ASP A 184 1.54 11.62 -22.68
C ASP A 184 2.46 12.85 -22.72
N SER A 185 3.74 12.69 -22.39
CA SER A 185 4.74 13.77 -22.50
C SER A 185 4.93 14.25 -23.94
N ALA A 186 4.94 13.34 -24.92
CA ALA A 186 5.10 13.66 -26.35
C ALA A 186 3.85 14.36 -26.94
N ILE A 187 2.68 14.26 -26.30
CA ILE A 187 1.44 14.95 -26.70
C ILE A 187 1.36 16.33 -26.07
N ALA A 188 1.88 16.53 -24.84
CA ALA A 188 1.87 17.80 -24.13
C ALA A 188 2.84 18.84 -24.73
N ASP A 189 3.87 18.39 -25.47
CA ASP A 189 4.86 19.25 -26.15
C ASP A 189 4.46 19.62 -27.60
N ARG A 190 3.21 19.35 -28.01
CA ARG A 190 2.66 19.74 -29.32
C ARG A 190 1.56 20.78 -29.19
#